data_acc9729c6605c71987403e856117f313
#
_entry.id   acc9729c6605c71987403e856117f313
#
_cell.length_a   1.000
_cell.length_b   1.000
_cell.length_c   1.000
_cell.angle_alpha   90.00
_cell.angle_beta   90.00
_cell.angle_gamma   90.00
#
_symmetry.space_group_name_H-M   'P 1'
#
loop_
_entity.id
_entity.type
_entity.pdbx_description
1 polymer ?
#
loop_
_entity_poly.entity_id
_entity_poly.type
_entity_poly.pdbx_seq_one_letter_code
_entity_poly.pdbx_strand_id
1 'polypeptide(L)'
;MHSMIVLALVLLPTVAAAGNCLSRPPSFVLQSDTVEWSMVVARGSECIQGLRGRTMVLDSVAVLEPPKAGLLVLQGPSFRYSAGPEAGSDAFKISIVGTSGHLHGSSIVTVAVQVR
;
A
#
# COMPACT_ATOMS: atom_id res chain seq x y z
N MET A 1 -32.56 -10.49 -38.63
CA MET A 1 -32.09 -10.33 -38.31
C MET A 1 -31.46 -9.86 -37.46
N HIS A 2 -31.29 -9.74 -37.26
CA HIS A 2 -30.77 -9.31 -36.66
C HIS A 2 -30.09 -8.93 -35.76
N SER A 3 -29.82 -8.83 -35.49
CA SER A 3 -29.26 -8.49 -34.85
C SER A 3 -28.66 -8.21 -33.96
N MET A 4 -28.44 -8.10 -33.63
CA MET A 4 -27.81 -7.79 -32.94
C MET A 4 -27.26 -7.55 -32.01
N ILE A 5 -27.04 -7.38 -31.76
CA ILE A 5 -26.55 -7.26 -31.08
C ILE A 5 -25.81 -6.93 -30.31
N VAL A 6 -25.54 -6.66 -30.08
CA VAL A 6 -24.81 -6.44 -29.49
C VAL A 6 -24.30 -6.03 -28.58
N LEU A 7 -24.08 -5.87 -28.37
CA LEU A 7 -23.51 -5.54 -27.69
C LEU A 7 -23.06 -5.26 -26.70
N ALA A 8 -23.01 -5.09 -26.44
CA ALA A 8 -22.72 -4.87 -25.59
C ALA A 8 -21.84 -4.77 -24.86
N LEU A 9 -21.63 -4.68 -24.65
CA LEU A 9 -20.89 -4.71 -24.05
C LEU A 9 -20.15 -4.15 -23.34
N VAL A 10 -19.93 -3.98 -23.33
CA VAL A 10 -19.18 -3.46 -23.03
C VAL A 10 -18.78 -2.98 -21.95
N LEU A 11 -18.68 -2.70 -21.62
CA LEU A 11 -18.44 -2.18 -20.79
C LEU A 11 -17.92 -2.16 -19.67
N LEU A 12 -18.05 -1.98 -19.16
CA LEU A 12 -17.62 -2.34 -18.10
C LEU A 12 -16.27 -2.19 -17.72
N PRO A 13 -15.42 -2.18 -18.40
CA PRO A 13 -14.03 -2.24 -18.15
C PRO A 13 -13.47 -1.15 -17.27
N THR A 14 -14.14 -0.08 -17.17
CA THR A 14 -13.67 1.03 -16.37
C THR A 14 -13.48 0.70 -14.92
N VAL A 15 -14.21 -0.28 -14.44
CA VAL A 15 -14.11 -0.66 -13.05
C VAL A 15 -12.75 -1.26 -12.71
N ALA A 16 -12.16 -1.94 -13.63
CA ALA A 16 -10.91 -2.61 -13.39
C ALA A 16 -9.79 -1.64 -13.03
N ALA A 17 -9.79 -0.46 -13.57
CA ALA A 17 -8.73 0.50 -13.31
C ALA A 17 -8.67 0.92 -11.86
N ALA A 18 -9.81 1.02 -11.20
CA ALA A 18 -9.86 1.44 -9.81
C ALA A 18 -9.44 0.34 -8.85
N GLY A 19 -9.34 -0.91 -9.32
CA GLY A 19 -9.06 -2.05 -8.48
C GLY A 19 -7.61 -2.47 -8.39
N ASN A 20 -6.69 -1.71 -8.97
CA ASN A 20 -5.30 -2.13 -9.00
C ASN A 20 -4.62 -2.09 -7.65
N CYS A 21 -5.02 -1.18 -6.80
CA CYS A 21 -4.48 -1.06 -5.46
C CYS A 21 -5.55 -0.53 -4.52
N LEU A 22 -5.89 -1.32 -3.52
CA LEU A 22 -6.78 -0.91 -2.45
C LEU A 22 -6.01 -0.96 -1.15
N SER A 23 -5.93 0.14 -0.43
CA SER A 23 -5.24 0.15 0.84
C SER A 23 -6.04 0.93 1.87
N ARG A 24 -5.87 0.52 3.13
CA ARG A 24 -6.51 1.19 4.26
C ARG A 24 -5.43 1.53 5.26
N PRO A 25 -4.83 2.71 5.12
CA PRO A 25 -3.77 3.10 6.04
C PRO A 25 -4.34 3.36 7.43
N PRO A 26 -3.76 2.77 8.46
CA PRO A 26 -4.12 3.09 9.82
C PRO A 26 -3.48 4.39 10.24
N SER A 27 -3.96 4.94 11.34
CA SER A 27 -3.28 6.08 11.95
C SER A 27 -2.18 5.56 12.84
N PHE A 28 -1.03 6.19 12.80
CA PHE A 28 0.05 5.94 13.75
C PHE A 28 0.48 7.27 14.37
N VAL A 29 1.07 7.22 15.54
CA VAL A 29 1.28 8.44 16.33
C VAL A 29 2.73 8.70 16.74
N LEU A 30 3.66 7.86 16.31
CA LEU A 30 5.09 8.00 16.61
C LEU A 30 5.35 8.00 18.12
N GLN A 31 4.70 7.09 18.83
CA GLN A 31 4.87 6.94 20.26
C GLN A 31 5.18 5.48 20.61
N SER A 32 6.11 4.91 19.89
CA SER A 32 6.49 3.50 20.05
C SER A 32 5.33 2.55 19.78
N ASP A 33 4.42 2.96 18.95
CA ASP A 33 3.25 2.17 18.60
C ASP A 33 3.54 1.23 17.44
N THR A 34 2.79 0.14 17.39
CA THR A 34 2.82 -0.80 16.28
C THR A 34 1.42 -0.87 15.72
N VAL A 35 1.29 -0.66 14.43
CA VAL A 35 -0.01 -0.69 13.77
C VAL A 35 0.02 -1.67 12.61
N GLU A 36 -1.15 -2.13 12.20
CA GLU A 36 -1.30 -3.06 11.11
C GLU A 36 -2.06 -2.43 9.96
N TRP A 37 -1.65 -2.78 8.77
CA TRP A 37 -2.18 -2.23 7.55
C TRP A 37 -2.48 -3.36 6.58
N SER A 38 -3.53 -3.21 5.80
CA SER A 38 -3.89 -4.20 4.78
C SER A 38 -3.92 -3.55 3.42
N MET A 39 -3.41 -4.27 2.43
CA MET A 39 -3.44 -3.85 1.04
C MET A 39 -3.90 -4.99 0.16
N VAL A 40 -4.64 -4.66 -0.89
CA VAL A 40 -4.97 -5.59 -1.96
C VAL A 40 -4.41 -5.00 -3.24
N VAL A 41 -3.55 -5.76 -3.92
CA VAL A 41 -2.84 -5.28 -5.11
C VAL A 41 -3.06 -6.28 -6.23
N ALA A 42 -3.36 -5.80 -7.43
CA ALA A 42 -3.48 -6.69 -8.58
C ALA A 42 -2.09 -7.19 -8.99
N ARG A 43 -2.04 -8.41 -9.50
CA ARG A 43 -0.79 -8.98 -10.01
C ARG A 43 -0.13 -8.06 -11.01
N GLY A 44 1.18 -7.88 -10.88
CA GLY A 44 1.95 -7.05 -11.78
C GLY A 44 1.72 -5.56 -11.63
N SER A 45 0.94 -5.14 -10.64
CA SER A 45 0.64 -3.74 -10.40
C SER A 45 1.42 -3.19 -9.24
N GLU A 46 1.38 -1.88 -9.07
CA GLU A 46 2.07 -1.19 -8.00
C GLU A 46 1.08 -0.47 -7.10
N CYS A 47 1.50 -0.26 -5.86
CA CYS A 47 0.77 0.52 -4.90
C CYS A 47 1.73 1.53 -4.29
N ILE A 48 1.43 2.81 -4.45
CA ILE A 48 2.24 3.89 -3.88
C ILE A 48 1.44 4.51 -2.75
N GLN A 49 2.07 4.64 -1.61
CA GLN A 49 1.39 5.14 -0.43
C GLN A 49 2.26 6.13 0.33
N GLY A 50 1.68 7.30 0.57
CA GLY A 50 2.29 8.28 1.44
C GLY A 50 2.11 7.91 2.90
N LEU A 51 3.11 8.21 3.70
CA LEU A 51 3.11 7.87 5.13
C LEU A 51 2.91 9.10 6.00
N ARG A 52 3.06 10.27 5.45
CA ARG A 52 3.05 11.49 6.22
C ARG A 52 1.63 11.91 6.61
N GLY A 53 1.39 12.07 7.90
CA GLY A 53 0.15 12.63 8.41
C GLY A 53 0.20 14.15 8.39
N ARG A 54 -0.92 14.77 8.80
CA ARG A 54 -1.08 16.22 8.73
C ARG A 54 -0.07 17.00 9.56
N THR A 55 0.20 16.48 10.75
CA THR A 55 0.99 17.21 11.74
C THR A 55 2.31 16.52 12.03
N MET A 56 2.72 15.65 11.12
CA MET A 56 3.93 14.86 11.31
C MET A 56 5.05 15.36 10.42
N VAL A 57 6.25 15.33 10.97
CA VAL A 57 7.48 15.50 10.21
C VAL A 57 8.23 14.17 10.30
N LEU A 58 8.43 13.52 9.18
CA LEU A 58 9.10 12.22 9.15
C LEU A 58 10.59 12.43 8.93
N ASP A 59 11.39 11.85 9.83
CA ASP A 59 12.84 11.94 9.74
C ASP A 59 13.43 10.81 8.94
N SER A 60 12.91 9.60 9.12
CA SER A 60 13.40 8.44 8.40
C SER A 60 12.35 7.35 8.33
N VAL A 61 12.44 6.55 7.29
CA VAL A 61 11.64 5.34 7.10
C VAL A 61 12.64 4.24 6.74
N ALA A 62 12.50 3.09 7.37
CA ALA A 62 13.40 1.96 7.11
C ALA A 62 12.61 0.68 6.98
N VAL A 63 13.08 -0.22 6.14
CA VAL A 63 12.46 -1.54 6.01
C VAL A 63 13.02 -2.44 7.09
N LEU A 64 12.14 -2.96 7.94
CA LEU A 64 12.52 -3.93 8.97
C LEU A 64 12.46 -5.35 8.43
N GLU A 65 11.42 -5.65 7.66
CA GLU A 65 11.26 -6.96 7.03
C GLU A 65 10.78 -6.73 5.60
N PRO A 66 11.56 -7.11 4.61
CA PRO A 66 11.15 -6.93 3.21
C PRO A 66 10.08 -7.94 2.82
N PRO A 67 9.29 -7.64 1.77
CA PRO A 67 8.34 -8.61 1.27
C PRO A 67 9.06 -9.79 0.65
N LYS A 68 8.39 -10.94 0.62
CA LYS A 68 8.97 -12.17 0.09
C LYS A 68 8.75 -12.32 -1.41
N ALA A 69 7.63 -11.84 -1.90
CA ALA A 69 7.24 -12.06 -3.29
C ALA A 69 7.32 -10.80 -4.14
N GLY A 70 6.94 -9.66 -3.58
CA GLY A 70 6.98 -8.40 -4.29
C GLY A 70 8.24 -7.61 -4.02
N LEU A 71 8.27 -6.39 -4.51
CA LEU A 71 9.38 -5.47 -4.34
C LEU A 71 8.91 -4.23 -3.61
N LEU A 72 9.61 -3.84 -2.57
CA LEU A 72 9.31 -2.63 -1.80
C LEU A 72 10.43 -1.61 -1.98
N VAL A 73 10.05 -0.41 -2.39
CA VAL A 73 10.99 0.70 -2.56
C VAL A 73 10.50 1.87 -1.73
N LEU A 74 11.39 2.43 -0.91
CA LEU A 74 11.09 3.62 -0.14
C LEU A 74 11.46 4.85 -0.94
N GLN A 75 10.56 5.85 -0.94
CA GLN A 75 10.76 7.09 -1.68
C GLN A 75 10.35 8.25 -0.77
N GLY A 76 11.34 8.79 -0.03
CA GLY A 76 11.04 9.85 0.92
C GLY A 76 10.00 9.39 1.94
N PRO A 77 8.93 10.17 2.16
CA PRO A 77 7.90 9.80 3.12
C PRO A 77 6.84 8.87 2.53
N SER A 78 7.18 8.09 1.54
CA SER A 78 6.24 7.17 0.90
C SER A 78 6.94 5.86 0.54
N PHE A 79 6.15 4.85 0.23
CA PHE A 79 6.69 3.60 -0.29
C PHE A 79 5.94 3.19 -1.56
N ARG A 80 6.60 2.37 -2.35
CA ARG A 80 6.00 1.74 -3.51
C ARG A 80 6.19 0.23 -3.38
N TYR A 81 5.08 -0.48 -3.38
CA TYR A 81 5.07 -1.94 -3.41
C TYR A 81 4.69 -2.39 -4.81
N SER A 82 5.52 -3.23 -5.42
CA SER A 82 5.26 -3.78 -6.74
C SER A 82 4.95 -5.26 -6.59
N ALA A 83 3.75 -5.66 -6.97
CA ALA A 83 3.34 -7.05 -6.87
C ALA A 83 3.99 -7.87 -7.99
N GLY A 84 4.35 -9.11 -7.66
CA GLY A 84 4.84 -10.04 -8.65
C GLY A 84 3.74 -10.57 -9.55
N PRO A 85 4.07 -11.53 -10.42
CA PRO A 85 3.12 -12.06 -11.40
C PRO A 85 2.15 -13.09 -10.85
N GLU A 86 2.30 -13.49 -9.59
CA GLU A 86 1.48 -14.55 -9.01
C GLU A 86 0.61 -14.02 -7.88
N ALA A 87 -0.62 -14.52 -7.82
CA ALA A 87 -1.52 -14.21 -6.71
C ALA A 87 -1.03 -14.89 -5.44
N GLY A 88 -1.36 -14.32 -4.31
CA GLY A 88 -1.00 -14.89 -3.02
C GLY A 88 -0.85 -13.83 -1.95
N SER A 89 -0.35 -14.25 -0.82
CA SER A 89 -0.13 -13.37 0.33
C SER A 89 1.33 -12.95 0.41
N ASP A 90 1.53 -11.72 0.84
CA ASP A 90 2.86 -11.18 1.11
C ASP A 90 2.75 -10.30 2.34
N ALA A 91 3.87 -9.87 2.86
CA ALA A 91 3.87 -8.98 4.02
C ALA A 91 5.22 -8.29 4.11
N PHE A 92 5.21 -7.10 4.67
CA PHE A 92 6.45 -6.39 4.98
C PHE A 92 6.25 -5.54 6.22
N LYS A 93 7.35 -5.05 6.76
CA LYS A 93 7.33 -4.26 7.98
C LYS A 93 8.29 -3.09 7.82
N ILE A 94 7.82 -1.91 8.20
CA ILE A 94 8.64 -0.69 8.14
C ILE A 94 8.65 -0.01 9.48
N SER A 95 9.71 0.74 9.73
CA SER A 95 9.86 1.58 10.91
C SER A 95 9.85 3.03 10.46
N ILE A 96 9.08 3.85 11.14
CA ILE A 96 8.95 5.26 10.84
C ILE A 96 9.41 6.04 12.06
N VAL A 97 10.32 6.98 11.86
CA VAL A 97 10.83 7.85 12.93
C VAL A 97 10.50 9.28 12.55
N GLY A 98 10.00 10.03 13.49
CA GLY A 98 9.65 11.41 13.23
C GLY A 98 9.10 12.12 14.45
N THR A 99 8.48 13.26 14.20
CA THR A 99 7.91 14.10 15.25
C THR A 99 6.45 14.37 14.93
N SER A 100 5.59 14.16 15.90
CA SER A 100 4.17 14.47 15.81
C SER A 100 3.87 15.51 16.89
N GLY A 101 3.51 16.71 16.44
CA GLY A 101 3.37 17.82 17.37
C GLY A 101 4.71 18.15 18.00
N HIS A 102 4.83 17.92 19.31
CA HIS A 102 6.07 18.15 20.04
C HIS A 102 6.80 16.87 20.41
N LEU A 103 6.24 15.71 20.04
CA LEU A 103 6.76 14.42 20.49
C LEU A 103 7.54 13.76 19.38
N HIS A 104 8.80 13.45 19.67
CA HIS A 104 9.66 12.71 18.77
C HIS A 104 9.59 11.21 19.13
N GLY A 105 9.41 10.37 18.15
CA GLY A 105 9.32 8.95 18.41
C GLY A 105 9.25 8.13 17.14
N SER A 106 8.81 6.88 17.29
CA SER A 106 8.77 5.94 16.18
C SER A 106 7.49 5.13 16.21
N SER A 107 7.16 4.60 15.04
CA SER A 107 6.06 3.64 14.87
C SER A 107 6.56 2.49 14.00
N ILE A 108 6.00 1.32 14.24
CA ILE A 108 6.24 0.16 13.38
C ILE A 108 4.94 -0.13 12.65
N VAL A 109 5.02 -0.27 11.34
CA VAL A 109 3.86 -0.58 10.52
C VAL A 109 4.09 -1.94 9.90
N THR A 110 3.18 -2.87 10.18
CA THR A 110 3.18 -4.21 9.59
C THR A 110 2.12 -4.21 8.50
N VAL A 111 2.51 -4.51 7.28
CA VAL A 111 1.61 -4.47 6.14
C VAL A 111 1.37 -5.88 5.64
N ALA A 112 0.11 -6.27 5.61
CA ALA A 112 -0.33 -7.53 5.03
C ALA A 112 -0.80 -7.23 3.61
N VAL A 113 -0.27 -7.96 2.64
CA VAL A 113 -0.58 -7.74 1.23
C VAL A 113 -1.27 -8.97 0.68
N GLN A 114 -2.39 -8.73 0.00
CA GLN A 114 -3.07 -9.78 -0.76
C GLN A 114 -2.92 -9.41 -2.23
N VAL A 115 -2.23 -10.25 -2.99
CA VAL A 115 -2.06 -10.08 -4.43
C VAL A 115 -3.13 -10.89 -5.15
N ARG A 116 -3.88 -10.27 -6.01
CA ARG A 116 -4.98 -10.90 -6.74
C ARG A 116 -4.83 -10.84 -8.24
#